data_c6cda3a99ebad0366080cf08d09d73f1
#
_entry.id   c6cda3a99ebad0366080cf08d09d73f1
#
_cell.length_a   1.000
_cell.length_b   1.000
_cell.length_c   1.000
_cell.angle_alpha   90.00
_cell.angle_beta   90.00
_cell.angle_gamma   90.00
#
_symmetry.space_group_name_H-M   'P 1'
#
loop_
_entity.id
_entity.type
_entity.pdbx_description
1 polymer ?
#
loop_
_entity_poly.entity_id
_entity_poly.type
_entity_poly.pdbx_seq_one_letter_code
_entity_poly.pdbx_strand_id
1 'polypeptide(L)'
;REIFERMHKNQEFDVSEMSISEYTAQVSRGSSPFIALPVFPIRAFPHGFLVVNRKSGISTPKDLEGKKVGVPYYHMTSAVYARGMLENDFGVDTRKIHWIEGGMDKPGRHGNPEKWPDSPGLDLKVNDSEYSLDQLLERGE
;
A
#
# COMPACT_ATOMS: atom_id res chain seq x y z
N ARG A 1 -12.73 6.05 4.60
CA ARG A 1 -11.43 6.71 4.36
C ARG A 1 -11.40 8.15 4.85
N GLU A 2 -12.44 8.90 4.57
CA GLU A 2 -12.61 10.25 5.09
C GLU A 2 -12.54 10.31 6.63
N ILE A 3 -13.12 9.32 7.33
CA ILE A 3 -13.05 9.20 8.79
C ILE A 3 -11.61 9.08 9.28
N PHE A 4 -10.78 8.29 8.62
CA PHE A 4 -9.35 8.13 8.98
C PHE A 4 -8.61 9.46 8.88
N GLU A 5 -8.81 10.19 7.77
CA GLU A 5 -8.19 11.50 7.57
C GLU A 5 -8.66 12.53 8.59
N ARG A 6 -9.94 12.58 8.89
CA ARG A 6 -10.54 13.46 9.90
C ARG A 6 -10.00 13.16 11.30
N MET A 7 -9.93 11.87 11.67
CA MET A 7 -9.33 11.47 12.94
C MET A 7 -7.85 11.81 12.99
N HIS A 8 -7.10 11.46 11.95
CA HIS A 8 -5.65 11.65 11.89
C HIS A 8 -5.24 13.12 11.98
N LYS A 9 -5.90 13.99 11.21
CA LYS A 9 -5.55 15.42 11.12
C LYS A 9 -6.18 16.28 12.21
N ASN A 10 -7.43 16.00 12.53
CA ASN A 10 -8.25 16.91 13.33
C ASN A 10 -8.61 16.33 14.69
N GLN A 11 -8.40 15.02 14.93
CA GLN A 11 -8.80 14.33 16.17
C GLN A 11 -10.29 14.55 16.50
N GLU A 12 -11.14 14.47 15.48
CA GLU A 12 -12.56 14.83 15.56
C GLU A 12 -13.41 13.86 16.40
N PHE A 13 -12.91 12.66 16.68
CA PHE A 13 -13.67 11.61 17.33
C PHE A 13 -12.97 11.13 18.61
N ASP A 14 -13.73 10.80 19.63
CA ASP A 14 -13.21 10.17 20.85
C ASP A 14 -12.63 8.78 20.59
N VAL A 15 -13.25 8.03 19.66
CA VAL A 15 -12.81 6.70 19.21
C VAL A 15 -13.03 6.58 17.71
N SER A 16 -12.06 6.01 17.01
CA SER A 16 -12.14 5.75 15.57
C SER A 16 -11.32 4.54 15.17
N GLU A 17 -11.72 3.86 14.11
CA GLU A 17 -10.83 2.96 13.39
C GLU A 17 -9.68 3.76 12.77
N MET A 18 -8.49 3.17 12.73
CA MET A 18 -7.31 3.75 12.11
C MET A 18 -6.49 2.70 11.36
N SER A 19 -5.77 3.13 10.34
CA SER A 19 -4.79 2.30 9.63
C SER A 19 -3.68 1.89 10.60
N ILE A 20 -3.48 0.58 10.79
CA ILE A 20 -2.44 0.08 11.70
C ILE A 20 -1.03 0.47 11.22
N SER A 21 -0.79 0.55 9.91
CA SER A 21 0.50 0.98 9.37
C SER A 21 0.78 2.45 9.71
N GLU A 22 -0.20 3.34 9.58
CA GLU A 22 -0.08 4.75 9.95
C GLU A 22 0.14 4.92 11.46
N TYR A 23 -0.65 4.23 12.27
CA TYR A 23 -0.49 4.26 13.73
C TYR A 23 0.91 3.78 14.14
N THR A 24 1.37 2.65 13.62
CA THR A 24 2.70 2.12 13.92
C THR A 24 3.80 3.10 13.53
N ALA A 25 3.67 3.76 12.38
CA ALA A 25 4.64 4.74 11.94
C ALA A 25 4.66 6.00 12.82
N GLN A 26 3.52 6.45 13.31
CA GLN A 26 3.45 7.57 14.28
C GLN A 26 4.09 7.20 15.61
N VAL A 27 3.77 6.02 16.14
CA VAL A 27 4.35 5.55 17.41
C VAL A 27 5.86 5.41 17.29
N SER A 28 6.38 4.87 16.17
CA SER A 28 7.82 4.72 15.94
C SER A 28 8.59 6.05 15.93
N ARG A 29 7.90 7.15 15.59
CA ARG A 29 8.45 8.51 15.62
C ARG A 29 8.26 9.23 16.95
N GLY A 30 7.58 8.60 17.91
CA GLY A 30 7.20 9.24 19.17
C GLY A 30 6.19 10.38 19.01
N SER A 31 5.43 10.41 17.92
CA SER A 31 4.53 11.52 17.56
C SER A 31 3.05 11.16 17.55
N SER A 32 2.67 9.95 17.98
CA SER A 32 1.26 9.55 17.98
C SER A 32 0.49 10.24 19.11
N PRO A 33 -0.58 10.99 18.81
CA PRO A 33 -1.50 11.51 19.80
C PRO A 33 -2.53 10.46 20.25
N PHE A 34 -2.48 9.24 19.73
CA PHE A 34 -3.48 8.20 19.91
C PHE A 34 -2.97 7.06 20.78
N ILE A 35 -3.91 6.38 21.43
CA ILE A 35 -3.70 5.12 22.15
C ILE A 35 -4.49 4.04 21.41
N ALA A 36 -3.83 2.97 20.98
CA ALA A 36 -4.51 1.85 20.34
C ALA A 36 -5.28 1.01 21.36
N LEU A 37 -6.53 0.74 21.04
CA LEU A 37 -7.31 -0.29 21.71
C LEU A 37 -7.05 -1.63 21.02
N PRO A 38 -6.97 -2.77 21.73
CA PRO A 38 -6.71 -4.09 21.14
C PRO A 38 -7.95 -4.66 20.43
N VAL A 39 -8.58 -3.84 19.57
CA VAL A 39 -9.76 -4.19 18.79
C VAL A 39 -9.38 -4.11 17.32
N PHE A 40 -9.56 -5.22 16.60
CA PHE A 40 -9.22 -5.37 15.18
C PHE A 40 -10.50 -5.60 14.37
N PRO A 41 -11.15 -4.54 13.85
CA PRO A 41 -12.42 -4.64 13.14
C PRO A 41 -12.31 -5.46 11.85
N ILE A 42 -11.17 -5.34 11.13
CA ILE A 42 -10.91 -6.06 9.90
C ILE A 42 -9.87 -7.16 10.16
N ARG A 43 -10.23 -8.39 9.80
CA ARG A 43 -9.35 -9.57 9.85
C ARG A 43 -9.42 -10.25 8.49
N ALA A 44 -8.37 -10.11 7.68
CA ALA A 44 -8.32 -10.65 6.33
C ALA A 44 -6.94 -11.21 6.01
N PHE A 45 -6.91 -12.21 5.12
CA PHE A 45 -5.66 -12.73 4.57
C PHE A 45 -5.22 -11.87 3.38
N PRO A 46 -4.00 -11.34 3.37
CA PRO A 46 -3.52 -10.46 2.30
C PRO A 46 -3.22 -11.19 0.98
N HIS A 47 -3.17 -12.53 0.98
CA HIS A 47 -2.86 -13.35 -0.21
C HIS A 47 -3.77 -13.05 -1.41
N GLY A 48 -5.05 -12.77 -1.17
CA GLY A 48 -6.02 -12.43 -2.20
C GLY A 48 -5.95 -10.98 -2.71
N PHE A 49 -5.04 -10.15 -2.19
CA PHE A 49 -4.93 -8.76 -2.61
C PHE A 49 -4.04 -8.55 -3.84
N LEU A 50 -3.25 -9.58 -4.21
CA LEU A 50 -2.39 -9.55 -5.36
C LEU A 50 -3.10 -10.15 -6.57
N VAL A 51 -3.17 -9.40 -7.63
CA VAL A 51 -3.73 -9.83 -8.91
C VAL A 51 -2.70 -9.60 -10.03
N VAL A 52 -2.70 -10.46 -11.02
CA VAL A 52 -1.79 -10.39 -12.16
C VAL A 52 -2.56 -10.47 -13.48
N ASN A 53 -2.05 -9.83 -14.50
CA ASN A 53 -2.55 -10.04 -15.85
C ASN A 53 -2.15 -11.46 -16.30
N ARG A 54 -3.12 -12.25 -16.79
CA ARG A 54 -2.87 -13.63 -17.22
C ARG A 54 -1.83 -13.77 -18.34
N LYS A 55 -1.60 -12.70 -19.09
CA LYS A 55 -0.61 -12.67 -20.19
C LYS A 55 0.76 -12.18 -19.74
N SER A 56 0.94 -11.82 -18.47
CA SER A 56 2.20 -11.25 -17.94
C SER A 56 3.35 -12.26 -17.83
N GLY A 57 3.05 -13.55 -17.91
CA GLY A 57 4.03 -14.63 -17.69
C GLY A 57 4.40 -14.83 -16.22
N ILE A 58 3.75 -14.15 -15.29
CA ILE A 58 3.94 -14.32 -13.85
C ILE A 58 3.20 -15.58 -13.42
N SER A 59 3.93 -16.57 -12.93
CA SER A 59 3.41 -17.87 -12.49
C SER A 59 3.62 -18.09 -10.98
N THR A 60 4.62 -17.45 -10.41
CA THR A 60 4.98 -17.54 -9.00
C THR A 60 5.19 -16.15 -8.41
N PRO A 61 5.08 -15.96 -7.10
CA PRO A 61 5.39 -14.69 -6.47
C PRO A 61 6.81 -14.18 -6.74
N LYS A 62 7.77 -15.09 -6.95
CA LYS A 62 9.17 -14.74 -7.25
C LYS A 62 9.33 -14.02 -8.60
N ASP A 63 8.42 -14.26 -9.54
CA ASP A 63 8.43 -13.63 -10.86
C ASP A 63 8.10 -12.13 -10.82
N LEU A 64 7.69 -11.62 -9.65
CA LEU A 64 7.46 -10.19 -9.43
C LEU A 64 8.76 -9.38 -9.37
N GLU A 65 9.90 -9.99 -9.08
CA GLU A 65 11.19 -9.30 -9.10
C GLU A 65 11.49 -8.75 -10.51
N GLY A 66 11.80 -7.46 -10.59
CA GLY A 66 12.02 -6.74 -11.84
C GLY A 66 10.73 -6.35 -12.58
N LYS A 67 9.56 -6.60 -12.00
CA LYS A 67 8.27 -6.20 -12.59
C LYS A 67 7.75 -4.91 -11.99
N LYS A 68 6.86 -4.24 -12.74
CA LYS A 68 6.06 -3.14 -12.23
C LYS A 68 4.90 -3.69 -11.39
N VAL A 69 4.72 -3.16 -10.20
CA VAL A 69 3.60 -3.51 -9.31
C VAL A 69 2.88 -2.24 -8.87
N GLY A 70 1.62 -2.13 -9.27
CA GLY A 70 0.77 -1.02 -8.90
C GLY A 70 0.24 -1.16 -7.47
N VAL A 71 0.27 -0.07 -6.71
CA VAL A 71 -0.33 0.03 -5.38
C VAL A 71 -1.11 1.33 -5.24
N PRO A 72 -2.28 1.33 -4.59
CA PRO A 72 -3.02 2.58 -4.39
C PRO A 72 -2.23 3.58 -3.56
N TYR A 73 -1.56 3.07 -2.55
CA TYR A 73 -0.71 3.82 -1.64
C TYR A 73 0.29 2.87 -0.97
N TYR A 74 1.58 3.13 -1.13
CA TYR A 74 2.65 2.21 -0.73
C TYR A 74 2.64 1.86 0.76
N HIS A 75 2.30 2.83 1.61
CA HIS A 75 2.29 2.67 3.06
C HIS A 75 0.94 2.25 3.65
N MET A 76 -0.08 2.01 2.82
CA MET A 76 -1.35 1.49 3.33
C MET A 76 -1.20 0.10 3.93
N THR A 77 -2.00 -0.22 4.93
CA THR A 77 -1.90 -1.48 5.68
C THR A 77 -1.88 -2.71 4.78
N SER A 78 -2.78 -2.82 3.80
CA SER A 78 -2.83 -3.96 2.90
C SER A 78 -1.56 -4.12 2.05
N ALA A 79 -0.97 -3.01 1.57
CA ALA A 79 0.27 -3.04 0.82
C ALA A 79 1.47 -3.42 1.70
N VAL A 80 1.51 -2.95 2.95
CA VAL A 80 2.56 -3.34 3.91
C VAL A 80 2.49 -4.84 4.20
N TYR A 81 1.29 -5.36 4.48
CA TYR A 81 1.11 -6.80 4.74
C TYR A 81 1.40 -7.64 3.49
N ALA A 82 0.99 -7.21 2.30
CA ALA A 82 1.28 -7.92 1.06
C ALA A 82 2.80 -8.02 0.82
N ARG A 83 3.56 -6.94 1.06
CA ARG A 83 5.03 -6.99 0.96
C ARG A 83 5.65 -7.91 2.00
N GLY A 84 5.20 -7.81 3.26
CA GLY A 84 5.67 -8.71 4.32
C GLY A 84 5.44 -10.18 3.97
N MET A 85 4.28 -10.52 3.43
CA MET A 85 3.97 -11.85 2.92
C MET A 85 4.90 -12.25 1.76
N LEU A 86 5.09 -11.40 0.77
CA LEU A 86 5.98 -11.67 -0.36
C LEU A 86 7.40 -11.96 0.11
N GLU A 87 7.91 -11.19 1.08
CA GLU A 87 9.26 -11.36 1.62
C GLU A 87 9.38 -12.62 2.49
N ASN A 88 8.49 -12.79 3.47
CA ASN A 88 8.65 -13.81 4.50
C ASN A 88 8.15 -15.20 4.07
N ASP A 89 7.05 -15.26 3.30
CA ASP A 89 6.44 -16.54 2.92
C ASP A 89 6.96 -17.03 1.57
N PHE A 90 7.32 -16.11 0.65
CA PHE A 90 7.71 -16.45 -0.71
C PHE A 90 9.14 -16.06 -1.08
N GLY A 91 9.89 -15.42 -0.19
CA GLY A 91 11.30 -15.06 -0.39
C GLY A 91 11.54 -14.04 -1.50
N VAL A 92 10.54 -13.23 -1.84
CA VAL A 92 10.63 -12.18 -2.86
C VAL A 92 11.44 -11.01 -2.31
N ASP A 93 12.45 -10.54 -3.03
CA ASP A 93 13.11 -9.27 -2.71
C ASP A 93 12.27 -8.10 -3.24
N THR A 94 11.44 -7.54 -2.37
CA THR A 94 10.51 -6.45 -2.74
C THR A 94 11.22 -5.16 -3.15
N ARG A 95 12.53 -5.01 -2.88
CA ARG A 95 13.35 -3.88 -3.36
C ARG A 95 13.69 -3.98 -4.85
N LYS A 96 13.55 -5.17 -5.44
CA LYS A 96 13.71 -5.39 -6.88
C LYS A 96 12.44 -5.11 -7.68
N ILE A 97 11.33 -4.83 -7.01
CA ILE A 97 10.06 -4.50 -7.64
C ILE A 97 10.04 -3.01 -7.97
N HIS A 98 9.55 -2.67 -9.15
CA HIS A 98 9.28 -1.29 -9.57
C HIS A 98 7.87 -0.89 -9.12
N TRP A 99 7.77 -0.23 -7.97
CA TRP A 99 6.50 0.15 -7.39
C TRP A 99 5.92 1.38 -8.08
N ILE A 100 4.62 1.31 -8.41
CA ILE A 100 3.88 2.42 -9.01
C ILE A 100 2.68 2.75 -8.14
N GLU A 101 2.66 3.96 -7.60
CA GLU A 101 1.60 4.46 -6.75
C GLU A 101 0.57 5.25 -7.54
N GLY A 102 -0.72 4.92 -7.43
CA GLY A 102 -1.74 5.60 -8.22
C GLY A 102 -3.17 5.24 -7.84
N GLY A 103 -4.12 5.89 -8.51
CA GLY A 103 -5.53 5.56 -8.37
C GLY A 103 -5.87 4.20 -8.98
N MET A 104 -6.72 3.43 -8.31
CA MET A 104 -7.11 2.10 -8.77
C MET A 104 -8.00 2.17 -10.01
N ASP A 105 -9.09 2.91 -9.91
CA ASP A 105 -10.18 3.00 -10.87
C ASP A 105 -10.23 4.34 -11.63
N LYS A 106 -9.38 5.29 -11.25
CA LYS A 106 -9.25 6.61 -11.87
C LYS A 106 -7.79 7.02 -11.95
N PRO A 107 -7.38 7.75 -13.00
CA PRO A 107 -6.03 8.31 -13.09
C PRO A 107 -5.71 9.22 -11.89
N GLY A 108 -4.43 9.42 -11.65
CA GLY A 108 -3.93 10.28 -10.58
C GLY A 108 -3.69 9.53 -9.27
N ARG A 109 -3.62 10.27 -8.18
CA ARG A 109 -3.31 9.71 -6.85
C ARG A 109 -4.53 9.13 -6.17
N HIS A 110 -4.30 8.12 -5.37
CA HIS A 110 -5.30 7.54 -4.49
C HIS A 110 -5.37 8.32 -3.16
N GLY A 111 -6.20 9.38 -3.10
CA GLY A 111 -6.32 10.25 -1.93
C GLY A 111 -5.17 11.24 -1.80
N ASN A 112 -4.96 11.75 -0.61
CA ASN A 112 -3.89 12.69 -0.28
C ASN A 112 -3.02 12.10 0.85
N PRO A 113 -2.15 11.12 0.55
CA PRO A 113 -1.31 10.49 1.55
C PRO A 113 -0.30 11.48 2.12
N GLU A 114 0.06 11.30 3.39
CA GLU A 114 1.21 11.98 3.95
C GLU A 114 2.48 11.65 3.16
N LYS A 115 3.37 12.63 3.04
CA LYS A 115 4.72 12.36 2.54
C LYS A 115 5.49 11.57 3.60
N TRP A 116 5.84 10.36 3.27
CA TRP A 116 6.74 9.55 4.07
C TRP A 116 8.19 9.90 3.73
N PRO A 117 9.12 9.74 4.69
CA PRO A 117 10.54 9.89 4.39
C PRO A 117 10.96 8.98 3.23
N ASP A 118 11.82 9.49 2.39
CA ASP A 118 12.40 8.69 1.33
C ASP A 118 13.05 7.43 1.90
N SER A 119 12.74 6.29 1.33
CA SER A 119 13.36 5.01 1.70
C SER A 119 14.51 4.77 0.74
N PRO A 120 15.79 4.88 1.17
CA PRO A 120 16.92 4.66 0.30
C PRO A 120 16.86 3.29 -0.37
N GLY A 121 17.04 3.25 -1.69
CA GLY A 121 17.01 2.01 -2.47
C GLY A 121 15.62 1.49 -2.83
N LEU A 122 14.55 2.23 -2.52
CA LEU A 122 13.20 1.91 -2.97
C LEU A 122 12.93 2.56 -4.33
N ASP A 123 12.59 1.74 -5.33
CA ASP A 123 12.09 2.23 -6.62
C ASP A 123 10.58 2.40 -6.55
N LEU A 124 10.16 3.57 -6.09
CA LEU A 124 8.75 3.97 -5.98
C LEU A 124 8.48 5.20 -6.83
N LYS A 125 7.55 5.11 -7.76
CA LYS A 125 7.12 6.21 -8.63
C LYS A 125 5.64 6.46 -8.49
N VAL A 126 5.23 7.69 -8.71
CA VAL A 126 3.81 8.04 -8.83
C VAL A 126 3.39 7.83 -10.28
N ASN A 127 2.21 7.23 -10.47
CA ASN A 127 1.61 7.10 -11.78
C ASN A 127 1.23 8.48 -12.33
N ASP A 128 1.90 8.91 -13.36
CA ASP A 128 1.70 10.17 -14.08
C ASP A 128 1.00 9.98 -15.45
N SER A 129 0.61 8.74 -15.75
CA SER A 129 -0.12 8.43 -16.98
C SER A 129 -1.60 8.84 -16.92
N GLU A 130 -2.23 8.85 -18.08
CA GLU A 130 -3.68 9.07 -18.22
C GLU A 130 -4.53 7.86 -17.83
N TYR A 131 -3.91 6.73 -17.44
CA TYR A 131 -4.56 5.48 -17.08
C TYR A 131 -4.54 5.25 -15.56
N SER A 132 -5.58 4.60 -15.06
CA SER A 132 -5.62 4.08 -13.70
C SER A 132 -4.82 2.78 -13.57
N LEU A 133 -4.54 2.33 -12.34
CA LEU A 133 -3.76 1.11 -12.12
C LEU A 133 -4.44 -0.15 -12.67
N ASP A 134 -5.77 -0.24 -12.61
CA ASP A 134 -6.52 -1.35 -13.21
C ASP A 134 -6.42 -1.35 -14.73
N GLN A 135 -6.51 -0.18 -15.38
CA GLN A 135 -6.32 -0.04 -16.82
C GLN A 135 -4.90 -0.43 -17.26
N LEU A 136 -3.87 0.00 -16.52
CA LEU A 136 -2.48 -0.41 -16.79
C LEU A 136 -2.31 -1.92 -16.64
N LEU A 137 -2.92 -2.52 -15.60
CA LEU A 137 -2.89 -3.97 -15.41
C LEU A 137 -3.58 -4.71 -16.56
N GLU A 138 -4.74 -4.27 -17.01
CA GLU A 138 -5.44 -4.86 -18.17
C GLU A 138 -4.61 -4.79 -19.45
N ARG A 139 -3.89 -3.69 -19.67
CA ARG A 139 -3.01 -3.48 -20.82
C ARG A 139 -1.71 -4.27 -20.74
N GLY A 140 -1.35 -4.77 -19.54
CA GLY A 140 -0.10 -5.49 -19.30
C GLY A 140 1.13 -4.59 -19.20
N GLU A 141 0.92 -3.35 -18.74
CA GLU A 141 1.95 -2.30 -18.58
C GLU A 141 2.51 -2.22 -17.15
#